data_56ceb92807135fefad66965f45689756
#
_entry.id   56ceb92807135fefad66965f45689756
#
_cell.length_a   1.000
_cell.length_b   1.000
_cell.length_c   1.000
_cell.angle_alpha   90.00
_cell.angle_beta   90.00
_cell.angle_gamma   90.00
#
_symmetry.space_group_name_H-M   'P 1'
#
loop_
_entity.id
_entity.type
_entity.pdbx_description
1 polymer ?
#
loop_
_entity_poly.entity_id
_entity_poly.type
_entity_poly.pdbx_seq_one_letter_code
_entity_poly.pdbx_strand_id
1 'polypeptide(L)'
;PKKEKLLVIDTQLSALCQNVLDIYARFLFEKSVFEHIEEGFLNAKQLCELMKEALNKSFGDGLDKNWIHPYRWITKVHYYIPDIAYYNFPYTFGALFSRGLYAKFKKEGTSFIPKYEKLLAATTTNTCENVASMADINIEEESFWQESLQSIAEQIQDFLKELSA
;
A
#
# COMPACT_ATOMS: atom_id res chain seq x y z
N PRO A 1 3.22 10.67 27.33
CA PRO A 1 4.26 9.74 27.82
C PRO A 1 4.85 8.94 26.66
N LYS A 2 6.14 8.54 26.78
CA LYS A 2 6.88 7.80 25.74
C LYS A 2 6.13 6.55 25.23
N LYS A 3 5.55 5.78 26.16
CA LYS A 3 4.80 4.55 25.83
C LYS A 3 3.58 4.82 24.92
N GLU A 4 2.86 5.90 25.14
CA GLU A 4 1.72 6.26 24.31
C GLU A 4 2.16 6.69 22.91
N LYS A 5 3.25 7.47 22.81
CA LYS A 5 3.83 7.86 21.53
C LYS A 5 4.26 6.63 20.71
N LEU A 6 4.97 5.69 21.34
CA LEU A 6 5.37 4.43 20.71
C LEU A 6 4.16 3.63 20.21
N LEU A 7 3.11 3.50 21.03
CA LEU A 7 1.89 2.79 20.66
C LEU A 7 1.21 3.43 19.42
N VAL A 8 1.14 4.76 19.37
CA VAL A 8 0.55 5.47 18.23
C VAL A 8 1.36 5.20 16.94
N ILE A 9 2.70 5.31 17.03
CA ILE A 9 3.56 5.07 15.87
C ILE A 9 3.47 3.61 15.41
N ASP A 10 3.51 2.65 16.34
CA ASP A 10 3.38 1.22 16.06
C ASP A 10 2.06 0.88 15.35
N THR A 11 0.95 1.44 15.86
CA THR A 11 -0.37 1.28 15.22
C THR A 11 -0.38 1.82 13.79
N GLN A 12 0.22 2.97 13.56
CA GLN A 12 0.33 3.55 12.20
C GLN A 12 1.21 2.72 11.27
N LEU A 13 2.36 2.24 11.76
CA LEU A 13 3.27 1.39 10.98
C LEU A 13 2.63 0.04 10.66
N SER A 14 1.87 -0.54 11.60
CA SER A 14 1.11 -1.78 11.38
C SER A 14 0.06 -1.61 10.28
N ALA A 15 -0.68 -0.49 10.28
CA ALA A 15 -1.64 -0.18 9.22
C ALA A 15 -0.96 0.03 7.86
N LEU A 16 0.21 0.66 7.84
CA LEU A 16 1.01 0.83 6.62
C LEU A 16 1.55 -0.50 6.11
N CYS A 17 2.04 -1.38 6.99
CA CYS A 17 2.46 -2.72 6.63
C CYS A 17 1.32 -3.49 5.95
N GLN A 18 0.10 -3.42 6.49
CA GLN A 18 -1.08 -4.01 5.87
C GLN A 18 -1.35 -3.43 4.46
N ASN A 19 -1.33 -2.11 4.31
CA ASN A 19 -1.71 -1.46 3.06
C ASN A 19 -0.60 -1.51 1.99
N VAL A 20 0.67 -1.46 2.38
CA VAL A 20 1.79 -1.41 1.43
C VAL A 20 2.31 -2.81 1.12
N LEU A 21 2.47 -3.68 2.12
CA LEU A 21 3.08 -5.00 1.92
C LEU A 21 2.04 -6.11 1.70
N ASP A 22 1.03 -6.27 2.59
CA ASP A 22 0.04 -7.34 2.45
C ASP A 22 -0.85 -7.13 1.21
N ILE A 23 -1.28 -5.91 0.95
CA ILE A 23 -2.05 -5.57 -0.26
C ILE A 23 -1.22 -5.77 -1.53
N TYR A 24 0.06 -5.40 -1.52
CA TYR A 24 0.93 -5.63 -2.66
C TYR A 24 1.13 -7.14 -2.93
N ALA A 25 1.29 -7.95 -1.90
CA ALA A 25 1.32 -9.41 -2.05
C ALA A 25 0.03 -9.94 -2.69
N ARG A 26 -1.13 -9.42 -2.29
CA ARG A 26 -2.43 -9.80 -2.88
C ARG A 26 -2.51 -9.43 -4.36
N PHE A 27 -2.05 -8.24 -4.72
CA PHE A 27 -1.99 -7.81 -6.12
C PHE A 27 -1.09 -8.71 -6.96
N LEU A 28 0.11 -9.04 -6.45
CA LEU A 28 1.04 -9.94 -7.13
C LEU A 28 0.45 -11.33 -7.33
N PHE A 29 -0.22 -11.87 -6.31
CA PHE A 29 -0.90 -13.17 -6.41
C PHE A 29 -1.99 -13.15 -7.48
N GLU A 30 -2.89 -12.17 -7.43
CA GLU A 30 -3.99 -12.04 -8.37
C GLU A 30 -3.48 -11.89 -9.81
N LYS A 31 -2.46 -11.05 -10.02
CA LYS A 31 -1.79 -10.89 -11.30
C LYS A 31 -1.23 -12.23 -11.81
N SER A 32 -0.51 -12.96 -10.96
CA SER A 32 0.05 -14.26 -11.33
C SER A 32 -1.03 -15.27 -11.70
N VAL A 33 -2.17 -15.27 -11.00
CA VAL A 33 -3.31 -16.14 -11.32
C VAL A 33 -3.85 -15.81 -12.71
N PHE A 34 -4.05 -14.53 -13.04
CA PHE A 34 -4.54 -14.12 -14.36
C PHE A 34 -3.56 -14.47 -15.49
N GLU A 35 -2.26 -14.31 -15.25
CA GLU A 35 -1.22 -14.66 -16.21
C GLU A 35 -1.17 -16.17 -16.52
N HIS A 36 -1.45 -17.03 -15.53
CA HIS A 36 -1.42 -18.49 -15.71
C HIS A 36 -2.74 -19.09 -16.16
N ILE A 37 -3.87 -18.38 -16.02
CA ILE A 37 -5.18 -18.92 -16.39
C ILE A 37 -5.29 -19.19 -17.89
N GLU A 38 -4.55 -18.48 -18.71
CA GLU A 38 -4.47 -18.70 -20.16
C GLU A 38 -3.75 -19.99 -20.52
N GLU A 39 -2.89 -20.50 -19.62
CA GLU A 39 -2.16 -21.76 -19.80
C GLU A 39 -2.97 -22.98 -19.34
N GLY A 40 -4.07 -22.77 -18.61
CA GLY A 40 -4.97 -23.81 -18.14
C GLY A 40 -5.45 -23.60 -16.70
N PHE A 41 -6.13 -24.64 -16.18
CA PHE A 41 -6.70 -24.61 -14.83
C PHE A 41 -5.62 -24.73 -13.76
N LEU A 42 -5.63 -23.82 -12.79
CA LEU A 42 -4.75 -23.86 -11.62
C LEU A 42 -5.34 -24.71 -10.49
N ASN A 43 -4.63 -25.71 -10.03
CA ASN A 43 -5.02 -26.50 -8.86
C ASN A 43 -4.58 -25.82 -7.54
N ALA A 44 -5.10 -26.29 -6.41
CA ALA A 44 -4.83 -25.69 -5.10
C ALA A 44 -3.33 -25.65 -4.73
N LYS A 45 -2.53 -26.63 -5.16
CA LYS A 45 -1.09 -26.62 -4.92
C LYS A 45 -0.40 -25.49 -5.67
N GLN A 46 -0.72 -25.30 -6.93
CA GLN A 46 -0.19 -24.19 -7.74
C GLN A 46 -0.59 -22.83 -7.15
N LEU A 47 -1.85 -22.66 -6.75
CA LEU A 47 -2.31 -21.43 -6.08
C LEU A 47 -1.54 -21.17 -4.77
N CYS A 48 -1.24 -22.21 -3.99
CA CYS A 48 -0.44 -22.06 -2.79
C CYS A 48 1.02 -21.64 -3.09
N GLU A 49 1.60 -22.13 -4.17
CA GLU A 49 2.94 -21.75 -4.63
C GLU A 49 2.97 -20.29 -5.05
N LEU A 50 2.03 -19.85 -5.91
CA LEU A 50 1.90 -18.45 -6.32
C LEU A 50 1.70 -17.51 -5.11
N MET A 51 0.89 -17.93 -4.12
CA MET A 51 0.70 -17.13 -2.91
C MET A 51 1.99 -16.99 -2.10
N LYS A 52 2.76 -18.07 -1.93
CA LYS A 52 4.06 -18.02 -1.25
C LYS A 52 5.06 -17.09 -1.97
N GLU A 53 5.12 -17.20 -3.28
CA GLU A 53 5.98 -16.33 -4.10
C GLU A 53 5.60 -14.86 -3.95
N ALA A 54 4.32 -14.55 -4.03
CA ALA A 54 3.81 -13.19 -3.84
C ALA A 54 4.15 -12.62 -2.46
N LEU A 55 3.98 -13.42 -1.40
CA LEU A 55 4.33 -13.04 -0.03
C LEU A 55 5.84 -12.82 0.13
N ASN A 56 6.66 -13.73 -0.37
CA ASN A 56 8.11 -13.59 -0.32
C ASN A 56 8.60 -12.35 -1.08
N LYS A 57 8.02 -12.07 -2.26
CA LYS A 57 8.38 -10.91 -3.07
C LYS A 57 8.00 -9.60 -2.40
N SER A 58 6.86 -9.57 -1.73
CA SER A 58 6.37 -8.35 -1.08
C SER A 58 7.07 -8.06 0.25
N PHE A 59 7.27 -9.08 1.08
CA PHE A 59 7.78 -8.90 2.44
C PHE A 59 9.30 -9.09 2.57
N GLY A 60 9.95 -9.68 1.56
CA GLY A 60 11.39 -9.95 1.62
C GLY A 60 11.75 -10.79 2.84
N ASP A 61 12.65 -10.26 3.66
CA ASP A 61 13.10 -10.91 4.90
C ASP A 61 12.20 -10.59 6.13
N GLY A 62 11.12 -9.85 5.91
CA GLY A 62 10.18 -9.47 6.98
C GLY A 62 9.25 -10.58 7.44
N LEU A 63 9.22 -11.73 6.75
CA LEU A 63 8.45 -12.92 7.14
C LEU A 63 9.36 -14.11 7.39
N ASP A 64 9.08 -14.85 8.45
CA ASP A 64 9.69 -16.16 8.64
C ASP A 64 9.14 -17.15 7.58
N LYS A 65 10.02 -17.58 6.69
CA LYS A 65 9.69 -18.48 5.55
C LYS A 65 9.10 -19.81 5.99
N ASN A 66 9.38 -20.26 7.22
CA ASN A 66 8.85 -21.51 7.76
C ASN A 66 7.38 -21.40 8.20
N TRP A 67 6.88 -20.16 8.40
CA TRP A 67 5.53 -19.89 8.90
C TRP A 67 4.62 -19.18 7.89
N ILE A 68 5.03 -19.11 6.62
CA ILE A 68 4.18 -18.55 5.56
C ILE A 68 2.97 -19.45 5.36
N HIS A 69 1.77 -18.90 5.56
CA HIS A 69 0.53 -19.64 5.38
C HIS A 69 0.12 -19.64 3.89
N PRO A 70 0.26 -20.77 3.18
CA PRO A 70 0.08 -20.80 1.72
C PRO A 70 -1.38 -20.63 1.27
N TYR A 71 -2.34 -20.87 2.16
CA TYR A 71 -3.78 -20.80 1.89
C TYR A 71 -4.38 -19.41 2.19
N ARG A 72 -3.57 -18.35 2.33
CA ARG A 72 -4.09 -17.00 2.58
C ARG A 72 -5.08 -16.52 1.52
N TRP A 73 -4.95 -16.99 0.30
CA TRP A 73 -5.86 -16.67 -0.80
C TRP A 73 -7.30 -17.12 -0.54
N ILE A 74 -7.53 -18.23 0.19
CA ILE A 74 -8.88 -18.75 0.50
C ILE A 74 -9.70 -17.75 1.32
N THR A 75 -9.06 -16.99 2.21
CA THR A 75 -9.73 -16.10 3.15
C THR A 75 -10.00 -14.70 2.60
N LYS A 76 -9.57 -14.42 1.37
CA LYS A 76 -9.69 -13.09 0.77
C LYS A 76 -10.89 -13.03 -0.16
N VAL A 77 -12.02 -12.60 0.37
CA VAL A 77 -13.31 -12.50 -0.35
C VAL A 77 -13.18 -11.78 -1.69
N HIS A 78 -12.29 -10.80 -1.81
CA HIS A 78 -12.06 -10.00 -3.02
C HIS A 78 -11.71 -10.83 -4.27
N TYR A 79 -11.09 -12.01 -4.11
CA TYR A 79 -10.79 -12.89 -5.23
C TYR A 79 -12.00 -13.67 -5.76
N TYR A 80 -13.12 -13.62 -5.05
CA TYR A 80 -14.32 -14.41 -5.34
C TYR A 80 -15.52 -13.55 -5.68
N ILE A 81 -15.33 -12.24 -5.82
CA ILE A 81 -16.39 -11.32 -6.23
C ILE A 81 -16.37 -11.22 -7.76
N PRO A 82 -17.42 -11.68 -8.46
CA PRO A 82 -17.54 -11.49 -9.91
C PRO A 82 -17.46 -10.01 -10.27
N ASP A 83 -16.95 -9.72 -11.44
CA ASP A 83 -16.88 -8.36 -12.02
C ASP A 83 -15.95 -7.37 -11.32
N ILE A 84 -15.22 -7.81 -10.29
CA ILE A 84 -14.24 -6.98 -9.58
C ILE A 84 -12.87 -7.66 -9.62
N ALA A 85 -12.03 -7.24 -10.56
CA ALA A 85 -10.62 -7.65 -10.61
C ALA A 85 -9.73 -6.59 -9.96
N TYR A 86 -8.63 -7.03 -9.36
CA TYR A 86 -7.61 -6.17 -8.76
C TYR A 86 -8.12 -5.17 -7.70
N TYR A 87 -9.22 -5.49 -7.03
CA TYR A 87 -9.84 -4.60 -6.03
C TYR A 87 -8.90 -4.18 -4.89
N ASN A 88 -7.85 -4.95 -4.63
CA ASN A 88 -6.95 -4.68 -3.52
C ASN A 88 -6.02 -3.47 -3.76
N PHE A 89 -5.59 -3.19 -4.99
CA PHE A 89 -4.61 -2.13 -5.26
C PHE A 89 -5.02 -0.72 -4.80
N PRO A 90 -6.30 -0.30 -4.81
CA PRO A 90 -6.68 1.04 -4.38
C PRO A 90 -6.29 1.37 -2.93
N TYR A 91 -6.18 0.36 -2.06
CA TYR A 91 -5.73 0.56 -0.68
C TYR A 91 -4.27 1.01 -0.61
N THR A 92 -3.39 0.36 -1.38
CA THR A 92 -1.97 0.77 -1.48
C THR A 92 -1.86 2.14 -2.12
N PHE A 93 -2.59 2.35 -3.22
CA PHE A 93 -2.62 3.65 -3.90
C PHE A 93 -3.02 4.77 -2.95
N GLY A 94 -4.14 4.63 -2.26
CA GLY A 94 -4.65 5.64 -1.33
C GLY A 94 -3.72 5.89 -0.14
N ALA A 95 -3.11 4.83 0.42
CA ALA A 95 -2.14 4.95 1.51
C ALA A 95 -0.90 5.73 1.08
N LEU A 96 -0.32 5.41 -0.06
CA LEU A 96 0.87 6.11 -0.58
C LEU A 96 0.52 7.52 -1.06
N PHE A 97 -0.61 7.71 -1.74
CA PHE A 97 -1.06 9.02 -2.18
C PHE A 97 -1.25 9.99 -1.01
N SER A 98 -1.93 9.55 0.05
CA SER A 98 -2.11 10.37 1.25
C SER A 98 -0.79 10.73 1.94
N ARG A 99 0.20 9.84 1.90
CA ARG A 99 1.55 10.09 2.41
C ARG A 99 2.29 11.14 1.57
N GLY A 100 2.18 11.08 0.26
CA GLY A 100 2.74 12.07 -0.65
C GLY A 100 2.10 13.46 -0.44
N LEU A 101 0.77 13.52 -0.28
CA LEU A 101 0.08 14.76 0.08
C LEU A 101 0.58 15.34 1.41
N TYR A 102 0.77 14.48 2.42
CA TYR A 102 1.28 14.92 3.72
C TYR A 102 2.74 15.39 3.64
N ALA A 103 3.59 14.70 2.86
CA ALA A 103 4.96 15.14 2.62
C ALA A 103 5.00 16.51 1.96
N LYS A 104 4.10 16.76 0.99
CA LYS A 104 3.96 18.06 0.34
C LYS A 104 3.46 19.14 1.32
N PHE A 105 2.47 18.83 2.15
CA PHE A 105 2.04 19.73 3.21
C PHE A 105 3.18 20.07 4.19
N LYS A 106 4.02 19.13 4.56
CA LYS A 106 5.19 19.43 5.41
C LYS A 106 6.18 20.40 4.76
N LYS A 107 6.31 20.36 3.43
CA LYS A 107 7.19 21.25 2.67
C LYS A 107 6.60 22.65 2.47
N GLU A 108 5.32 22.71 2.09
CA GLU A 108 4.64 23.97 1.72
C GLU A 108 3.93 24.66 2.91
N GLY A 109 3.68 23.93 4.00
CA GLY A 109 2.96 24.45 5.16
C GLY A 109 1.49 24.76 4.87
N THR A 110 0.96 25.79 5.51
CA THR A 110 -0.45 26.17 5.40
C THR A 110 -0.86 26.65 4.01
N SER A 111 0.09 27.05 3.14
CA SER A 111 -0.18 27.43 1.75
C SER A 111 -0.69 26.28 0.90
N PHE A 112 -0.44 25.02 1.31
CA PHE A 112 -0.95 23.82 0.65
C PHE A 112 -2.44 23.57 0.92
N ILE A 113 -3.00 24.06 2.03
CA ILE A 113 -4.37 23.76 2.46
C ILE A 113 -5.41 24.06 1.37
N PRO A 114 -5.42 25.24 0.72
CA PRO A 114 -6.40 25.50 -0.35
C PRO A 114 -6.30 24.56 -1.54
N LYS A 115 -5.10 24.09 -1.89
CA LYS A 115 -4.90 23.09 -2.95
C LYS A 115 -5.47 21.75 -2.54
N TYR A 116 -5.26 21.34 -1.29
CA TYR A 116 -5.80 20.10 -0.73
C TYR A 116 -7.33 20.10 -0.67
N GLU A 117 -7.94 21.20 -0.24
CA GLU A 117 -9.41 21.36 -0.22
C GLU A 117 -10.00 21.29 -1.64
N LYS A 118 -9.36 21.94 -2.62
CA LYS A 118 -9.76 21.86 -4.03
C LYS A 118 -9.65 20.42 -4.56
N LEU A 119 -8.57 19.73 -4.24
CA LEU A 119 -8.37 18.32 -4.59
C LEU A 119 -9.50 17.47 -4.01
N LEU A 120 -9.81 17.59 -2.72
CA LEU A 120 -10.88 16.82 -2.08
C LEU A 120 -12.25 17.08 -2.72
N ALA A 121 -12.56 18.34 -3.02
CA ALA A 121 -13.83 18.70 -3.66
C ALA A 121 -14.00 18.09 -5.05
N ALA A 122 -12.91 17.76 -5.73
CA ALA A 122 -12.91 17.23 -7.10
C ALA A 122 -12.91 15.69 -7.19
N THR A 123 -12.73 14.97 -6.09
CA THR A 123 -12.51 13.51 -6.07
C THR A 123 -13.64 12.67 -6.68
N THR A 124 -14.87 13.17 -6.65
CA THR A 124 -16.04 12.42 -7.15
C THR A 124 -16.39 12.70 -8.60
N THR A 125 -15.75 13.70 -9.22
CA THR A 125 -16.15 14.21 -10.55
C THR A 125 -15.01 14.22 -11.56
N ASN A 126 -13.81 13.81 -11.17
CA ASN A 126 -12.61 13.84 -12.01
C ASN A 126 -11.84 12.53 -11.93
N THR A 127 -10.95 12.31 -12.92
CA THR A 127 -9.99 11.19 -12.88
C THR A 127 -8.93 11.42 -11.81
N CYS A 128 -8.22 10.35 -11.41
CA CYS A 128 -7.17 10.43 -10.40
C CYS A 128 -6.05 11.41 -10.80
N GLU A 129 -5.67 11.42 -12.08
CA GLU A 129 -4.64 12.32 -12.62
C GLU A 129 -5.07 13.80 -12.50
N ASN A 130 -6.32 14.09 -12.88
CA ASN A 130 -6.87 15.45 -12.80
C ASN A 130 -6.98 15.92 -11.34
N VAL A 131 -7.40 15.04 -10.43
CA VAL A 131 -7.46 15.35 -9.00
C VAL A 131 -6.07 15.63 -8.45
N ALA A 132 -5.08 14.80 -8.75
CA ALA A 132 -3.70 14.97 -8.30
C ALA A 132 -3.08 16.26 -8.82
N SER A 133 -3.33 16.62 -10.09
CA SER A 133 -2.80 17.83 -10.72
C SER A 133 -3.28 19.12 -10.02
N MET A 134 -4.43 19.10 -9.35
CA MET A 134 -4.93 20.25 -8.57
C MET A 134 -4.06 20.59 -7.35
N ALA A 135 -3.24 19.65 -6.93
CA ALA A 135 -2.24 19.81 -5.87
C ALA A 135 -0.80 19.88 -6.44
N ASP A 136 -0.65 20.15 -7.74
CA ASP A 136 0.63 20.14 -8.47
C ASP A 136 1.37 18.80 -8.30
N ILE A 137 0.63 17.69 -8.40
CA ILE A 137 1.15 16.33 -8.31
C ILE A 137 0.94 15.62 -9.64
N ASN A 138 2.02 15.03 -10.17
CA ASN A 138 1.95 14.09 -11.27
C ASN A 138 2.10 12.67 -10.73
N ILE A 139 1.01 11.89 -10.77
CA ILE A 139 1.01 10.51 -10.27
C ILE A 139 1.66 9.51 -11.22
N GLU A 140 1.99 9.90 -12.45
CA GLU A 140 2.76 9.09 -13.39
C GLU A 140 4.27 9.16 -13.12
N GLU A 141 4.72 10.16 -12.36
CA GLU A 141 6.12 10.31 -11.98
C GLU A 141 6.48 9.43 -10.78
N GLU A 142 7.49 8.62 -10.93
CA GLU A 142 8.01 7.74 -9.88
C GLU A 142 8.47 8.53 -8.64
N SER A 143 9.00 9.73 -8.83
CA SER A 143 9.50 10.60 -7.77
C SER A 143 8.47 10.88 -6.67
N PHE A 144 7.19 11.08 -7.04
CA PHE A 144 6.11 11.29 -6.08
C PHE A 144 5.92 10.08 -5.16
N TRP A 145 5.95 8.88 -5.72
CA TRP A 145 5.80 7.64 -4.96
C TRP A 145 7.03 7.32 -4.10
N GLN A 146 8.22 7.64 -4.59
CA GLN A 146 9.45 7.54 -3.82
C GLN A 146 9.45 8.47 -2.59
N GLU A 147 8.98 9.70 -2.72
CA GLU A 147 8.81 10.61 -1.58
C GLU A 147 7.80 10.06 -0.55
N SER A 148 6.72 9.45 -1.03
CA SER A 148 5.73 8.79 -0.17
C SER A 148 6.35 7.64 0.63
N LEU A 149 7.12 6.78 -0.01
CA LEU A 149 7.86 5.67 0.64
C LEU A 149 8.95 6.19 1.59
N GLN A 150 9.66 7.24 1.21
CA GLN A 150 10.66 7.87 2.07
C GLN A 150 10.05 8.39 3.38
N SER A 151 8.83 8.95 3.32
CA SER A 151 8.13 9.40 4.52
C SER A 151 7.79 8.26 5.49
N ILE A 152 7.60 7.05 4.98
CA ILE A 152 7.41 5.84 5.79
C ILE A 152 8.73 5.40 6.41
N ALA A 153 9.80 5.39 5.63
CA ALA A 153 11.14 5.06 6.11
C ALA A 153 11.59 6.00 7.25
N GLU A 154 11.32 7.30 7.13
CA GLU A 154 11.56 8.28 8.20
C GLU A 154 10.78 7.96 9.47
N GLN A 155 9.50 7.59 9.35
CA GLN A 155 8.68 7.20 10.49
C GLN A 155 9.20 5.94 11.19
N ILE A 156 9.71 4.97 10.43
CA ILE A 156 10.37 3.78 10.98
C ILE A 156 11.61 4.18 11.75
N GLN A 157 12.45 5.06 11.22
CA GLN A 157 13.65 5.54 11.91
C GLN A 157 13.32 6.30 13.20
N ASP A 158 12.25 7.11 13.18
CA ASP A 158 11.79 7.81 14.38
C ASP A 158 11.28 6.84 15.44
N PHE A 159 10.55 5.78 15.04
CA PHE A 159 10.12 4.72 15.94
C PHE A 159 11.32 4.02 16.61
N LEU A 160 12.35 3.65 15.83
CA LEU A 160 13.55 2.99 16.34
C LEU A 160 14.33 3.88 17.30
N LYS A 161 14.45 5.18 17.02
CA LYS A 161 15.07 6.15 17.93
C LYS A 161 14.32 6.26 19.25
N GLU A 162 12.98 6.37 19.20
CA GLU A 162 12.17 6.44 20.41
C GLU A 162 12.21 5.14 21.23
N LEU A 163 12.35 3.99 20.57
CA LEU A 163 12.48 2.70 21.24
C LEU A 163 13.81 2.59 21.99
N SER A 164 14.89 3.14 21.43
CA SER A 164 16.25 3.06 21.95
C SER A 164 16.58 4.14 23.00
N ALA A 165 15.83 5.23 23.07
CA ALA A 165 16.01 6.33 24.03
C ALA A 165 15.40 6.00 25.39
#